data_dd269ae10ee88cf2225d593f1b0c99b0
#
_entry.id   dd269ae10ee88cf2225d593f1b0c99b0
#
_cell.length_a   1.000
_cell.length_b   1.000
_cell.length_c   1.000
_cell.angle_alpha   90.00
_cell.angle_beta   90.00
_cell.angle_gamma   90.00
#
_symmetry.space_group_name_H-M   'P 1'
#
loop_
_entity.id
_entity.type
_entity.pdbx_description
1 polymer ?
#
loop_
_entity_poly.entity_id
_entity_poly.type
_entity_poly.pdbx_seq_one_letter_code
_entity_poly.pdbx_strand_id
1 'polypeptide(L)'
;MHFVDKEPSQKRIDFINKLKTNKILRVPGAYNPLTAKLIEEIGYDAVYVSGGVMANDLGFPDIGLTTLQDVSTRSYLISRVTSLPTIVD
;
A
#
# COMPACT_ATOMS: atom_id res chain seq x y z
N MET A 1 -15.72 -4.33 -5.80
CA MET A 1 -14.76 -3.70 -4.89
C MET A 1 -15.12 -2.23 -4.75
N HIS A 2 -15.30 -1.76 -3.54
CA HIS A 2 -15.71 -0.38 -3.28
C HIS A 2 -14.52 0.48 -2.88
N PHE A 3 -14.59 1.76 -3.19
CA PHE A 3 -13.63 2.74 -2.68
C PHE A 3 -13.97 3.04 -1.22
N VAL A 4 -12.95 3.33 -0.41
CA VAL A 4 -13.13 3.68 0.99
C VAL A 4 -13.26 5.20 1.13
N ASP A 5 -14.00 5.64 2.16
CA ASP A 5 -14.20 7.07 2.44
C ASP A 5 -13.16 7.63 3.40
N LYS A 6 -12.24 6.80 3.90
CA LYS A 6 -11.28 7.22 4.90
C LYS A 6 -10.25 8.17 4.30
N GLU A 7 -10.14 9.35 4.91
CA GLU A 7 -9.22 10.38 4.46
C GLU A 7 -7.75 9.97 4.64
N PRO A 8 -6.86 10.37 3.72
CA PRO A 8 -5.42 10.09 3.87
C PRO A 8 -4.83 10.59 5.19
N SER A 9 -5.30 11.75 5.69
CA SER A 9 -4.86 12.28 6.98
C SER A 9 -5.22 11.34 8.13
N GLN A 10 -6.39 10.73 8.09
CA GLN A 10 -6.81 9.77 9.12
C GLN A 10 -5.98 8.49 9.05
N LYS A 11 -5.66 8.01 7.84
CA LYS A 11 -4.78 6.85 7.68
C LYS A 11 -3.40 7.11 8.28
N ARG A 12 -2.85 8.31 8.09
CA ARG A 12 -1.56 8.69 8.68
C ARG A 12 -1.60 8.71 10.21
N ILE A 13 -2.67 9.24 10.78
CA ILE A 13 -2.87 9.24 12.23
C ILE A 13 -2.96 7.81 12.76
N ASP A 14 -3.72 6.95 12.09
CA ASP A 14 -3.86 5.54 12.46
C ASP A 14 -2.50 4.83 12.44
N PHE A 15 -1.68 5.11 11.44
CA PHE A 15 -0.35 4.52 11.33
C PHE A 15 0.57 4.98 12.47
N ILE A 16 0.56 6.28 12.77
CA ILE A 16 1.34 6.84 13.88
C ILE A 16 0.93 6.17 15.20
N ASN A 17 -0.37 6.00 15.41
CA ASN A 17 -0.88 5.35 16.62
C ASN A 17 -0.43 3.89 16.71
N LYS A 18 -0.42 3.16 15.59
CA LYS A 18 0.10 1.80 15.54
C LYS A 18 1.58 1.73 15.87
N LEU A 19 2.37 2.69 15.38
CA LEU A 19 3.81 2.77 15.67
C LEU A 19 4.10 3.03 17.16
N LYS A 20 3.19 3.66 17.87
CA LYS A 20 3.34 3.93 19.31
C LYS A 20 3.07 2.72 20.19
N THR A 21 2.48 1.66 19.65
CA THR A 21 2.32 0.41 20.38
C THR A 21 3.66 -0.33 20.39
N ASN A 22 3.92 -1.14 21.41
CA ASN A 22 5.15 -1.93 21.47
C ASN A 22 5.01 -3.27 20.72
N LYS A 23 4.20 -3.29 19.67
CA LYS A 23 3.95 -4.49 18.86
C LYS A 23 4.68 -4.39 17.53
N ILE A 24 5.12 -5.52 17.02
CA ILE A 24 5.64 -5.59 15.65
C ILE A 24 4.48 -5.40 14.69
N LEU A 25 4.61 -4.45 13.77
CA LEU A 25 3.63 -4.25 12.70
C LEU A 25 3.97 -5.15 11.52
N ARG A 26 2.93 -5.74 10.93
CA ARG A 26 3.07 -6.58 9.75
C ARG A 26 2.55 -5.80 8.55
N VAL A 27 3.43 -5.58 7.57
CA VAL A 27 3.16 -4.69 6.44
C VAL A 27 3.50 -5.43 5.14
N PRO A 28 2.62 -6.30 4.67
CA PRO A 28 2.89 -7.03 3.42
C PRO A 28 2.76 -6.11 2.21
N GLY A 29 3.48 -6.48 1.15
CA GLY A 29 3.45 -5.75 -0.11
C GLY A 29 2.22 -6.08 -0.94
N ALA A 30 1.69 -5.07 -1.62
CA ALA A 30 0.64 -5.23 -2.61
C ALA A 30 1.10 -4.64 -3.94
N TYR A 31 0.71 -5.26 -5.02
CA TYR A 31 1.03 -4.79 -6.38
C TYR A 31 -0.22 -4.35 -7.14
N ASN A 32 -1.40 -4.62 -6.62
CA ASN A 32 -2.67 -4.21 -7.23
C ASN A 32 -3.75 -4.02 -6.16
N PRO A 33 -4.89 -3.40 -6.52
CA PRO A 33 -5.99 -3.15 -5.59
C PRO A 33 -6.56 -4.42 -4.94
N LEU A 34 -6.70 -5.51 -5.69
CA LEU A 34 -7.23 -6.75 -5.14
C LEU A 34 -6.37 -7.29 -4.01
N THR A 35 -5.04 -7.29 -4.20
CA THR A 35 -4.10 -7.74 -3.17
C THR A 35 -4.19 -6.87 -1.92
N ALA A 36 -4.30 -5.55 -2.08
CA ALA A 36 -4.45 -4.63 -0.96
C ALA A 36 -5.74 -4.91 -0.17
N LYS A 37 -6.83 -5.20 -0.85
CA LYS A 37 -8.10 -5.53 -0.20
C LYS A 37 -8.01 -6.84 0.58
N LEU A 38 -7.34 -7.85 0.03
CA LEU A 38 -7.10 -9.12 0.71
C LEU A 38 -6.25 -8.93 1.98
N ILE A 39 -5.22 -8.10 1.90
CA ILE A 39 -4.35 -7.78 3.04
C ILE A 39 -5.19 -7.18 4.18
N GLU A 40 -6.10 -6.25 3.86
CA GLU A 40 -7.00 -5.66 4.84
C GLU A 40 -7.92 -6.71 5.46
N GLU A 41 -8.52 -7.57 4.66
CA GLU A 41 -9.47 -8.59 5.12
C GLU A 41 -8.80 -9.65 6.00
N ILE A 42 -7.54 -9.97 5.75
CA ILE A 42 -6.77 -10.91 6.58
C ILE A 42 -6.42 -10.29 7.94
N GLY A 43 -6.35 -8.96 8.04
CA GLY A 43 -6.13 -8.27 9.30
C GLY A 43 -4.71 -7.78 9.53
N TYR A 44 -3.97 -7.50 8.46
CA TYR A 44 -2.64 -6.89 8.57
C TYR A 44 -2.72 -5.42 8.93
N ASP A 45 -1.57 -4.83 9.32
CA ASP A 45 -1.53 -3.49 9.91
C ASP A 45 -1.46 -2.36 8.90
N ALA A 46 -0.83 -2.60 7.77
CA ALA A 46 -0.65 -1.61 6.70
C ALA A 46 -0.33 -2.33 5.40
N VAL A 47 -0.30 -1.58 4.31
CA VAL A 47 0.03 -2.08 2.97
C VAL A 47 1.30 -1.39 2.50
N TYR A 48 2.23 -2.16 1.95
CA TYR A 48 3.46 -1.64 1.36
C TYR A 48 3.38 -1.70 -0.17
N VAL A 49 3.66 -0.59 -0.83
CA VAL A 49 3.74 -0.52 -2.29
C VAL A 49 5.20 -0.50 -2.68
N SER A 50 5.71 -1.64 -3.15
CA SER A 50 7.12 -1.82 -3.49
C SER A 50 7.38 -1.52 -4.97
N GLY A 51 8.41 -0.71 -5.22
CA GLY A 51 8.88 -0.45 -6.58
C GLY A 51 9.36 -1.71 -7.27
N GLY A 52 10.03 -2.61 -6.54
CA GLY A 52 10.50 -3.89 -7.07
C GLY A 52 9.37 -4.81 -7.50
N VAL A 53 8.34 -4.94 -6.66
CA VAL A 53 7.16 -5.75 -6.98
C VAL A 53 6.42 -5.15 -8.18
N MET A 54 6.32 -3.82 -8.24
CA MET A 54 5.67 -3.12 -9.33
C MET A 54 6.43 -3.31 -10.64
N ALA A 55 7.75 -3.22 -10.61
CA ALA A 55 8.60 -3.46 -11.78
C ALA A 55 8.39 -4.89 -12.31
N ASN A 56 8.34 -5.88 -11.43
CA ASN A 56 8.10 -7.28 -11.82
C ASN A 56 6.72 -7.45 -12.45
N ASP A 57 5.69 -6.80 -11.91
CA ASP A 57 4.33 -6.86 -12.45
C ASP A 57 4.27 -6.27 -13.87
N LEU A 58 5.06 -5.22 -14.14
CA LEU A 58 5.15 -4.59 -15.46
C LEU A 58 6.13 -5.30 -16.40
N GLY A 59 6.81 -6.33 -15.94
CA GLY A 59 7.79 -7.06 -16.76
C GLY A 59 9.14 -6.38 -16.86
N PHE A 60 9.46 -5.44 -15.97
CA PHE A 60 10.75 -4.73 -15.95
C PHE A 60 11.67 -5.27 -14.85
N PRO A 61 12.99 -5.28 -15.05
CA PRO A 61 13.91 -5.50 -13.96
C PRO A 61 13.88 -4.30 -12.98
N ASP A 62 14.16 -4.58 -11.70
CA ASP A 62 14.14 -3.54 -10.65
C ASP A 62 15.43 -2.70 -10.70
N ILE A 63 15.57 -1.88 -11.74
CA ILE A 63 16.71 -1.01 -11.96
C ILE A 63 16.30 0.43 -12.30
N GLY A 64 15.15 0.86 -11.78
CA GLY A 64 14.68 2.22 -11.98
C GLY A 64 14.01 2.50 -13.32
N LEU A 65 13.51 1.46 -13.99
CA LEU A 65 12.79 1.62 -15.27
C LEU A 65 11.35 2.08 -15.11
N THR A 66 10.77 1.94 -13.91
CA THR A 66 9.43 2.47 -13.64
C THR A 66 9.52 3.97 -13.37
N THR A 67 8.57 4.72 -13.93
CA THR A 67 8.52 6.18 -13.74
C THR A 67 7.83 6.55 -12.44
N LEU A 68 8.05 7.78 -11.97
CA LEU A 68 7.30 8.33 -10.84
C LEU A 68 5.79 8.30 -11.11
N GLN A 69 5.39 8.54 -12.36
CA GLN A 69 3.98 8.48 -12.77
C GLN A 69 3.41 7.08 -12.58
N ASP A 70 4.15 6.03 -12.97
CA ASP A 70 3.72 4.63 -12.80
C ASP A 70 3.50 4.32 -11.31
N VAL A 71 4.46 4.71 -10.47
CA VAL A 71 4.39 4.49 -9.02
C VAL A 71 3.21 5.26 -8.41
N SER A 72 3.06 6.53 -8.77
CA SER A 72 1.97 7.39 -8.24
C SER A 72 0.60 6.85 -8.64
N THR A 73 0.43 6.48 -9.90
CA THR A 73 -0.85 5.96 -10.40
C THR A 73 -1.22 4.65 -9.70
N ARG A 74 -0.27 3.71 -9.63
CA ARG A 74 -0.51 2.42 -8.99
C ARG A 74 -0.79 2.58 -7.50
N SER A 75 -0.04 3.45 -6.82
CA SER A 75 -0.23 3.73 -5.40
C SER A 75 -1.61 4.30 -5.12
N TYR A 76 -2.07 5.21 -5.96
CA TYR A 76 -3.42 5.78 -5.84
C TYR A 76 -4.49 4.70 -6.00
N LEU A 77 -4.38 3.85 -7.02
CA LEU A 77 -5.34 2.77 -7.27
C LEU A 77 -5.41 1.78 -6.11
N ILE A 78 -4.29 1.48 -5.50
CA ILE A 78 -4.21 0.59 -4.34
C ILE A 78 -4.81 1.25 -3.11
N SER A 79 -4.41 2.48 -2.82
CA SER A 79 -4.80 3.18 -1.59
C SER A 79 -6.29 3.43 -1.49
N ARG A 80 -6.97 3.69 -2.60
CA ARG A 80 -8.40 4.05 -2.56
C ARG A 80 -9.35 2.89 -2.25
N VAL A 81 -8.86 1.64 -2.25
CA VAL A 81 -9.70 0.47 -1.97
C VAL A 81 -9.48 -0.11 -0.57
N THR A 82 -8.55 0.43 0.21
CA THR A 82 -8.25 -0.05 1.56
C THR A 82 -8.30 1.09 2.56
N SER A 83 -8.80 0.81 3.77
CA SER A 83 -8.72 1.75 4.89
C SER A 83 -7.38 1.67 5.63
N LEU A 84 -6.53 0.70 5.30
CA LEU A 84 -5.23 0.58 5.93
C LEU A 84 -4.28 1.70 5.47
N PRO A 85 -3.35 2.12 6.34
CA PRO A 85 -2.25 2.97 5.92
C PRO A 85 -1.47 2.33 4.78
N THR A 86 -1.04 3.14 3.82
CA THR A 86 -0.28 2.68 2.65
C THR A 86 1.08 3.34 2.67
N ILE A 87 2.13 2.53 2.68
CA ILE A 87 3.52 3.00 2.66
C ILE A 87 4.05 2.81 1.25
N VAL A 88 4.51 3.90 0.65
CA VAL A 88 5.05 3.88 -0.72
C VAL A 88 6.56 4.11 -0.66
N ASP A 89 7.27 3.23 -1.32
CA ASP A 89 8.74 3.33 -1.42
C ASP A 89 9.14 4.42 -2.42
#